data_f383579be887667703ba7ddc60ad15f8
#
_entry.id   f383579be887667703ba7ddc60ad15f8
#
_cell.length_a   1.000
_cell.length_b   1.000
_cell.length_c   1.000
_cell.angle_alpha   90.00
_cell.angle_beta   90.00
_cell.angle_gamma   90.00
#
_symmetry.space_group_name_H-M   'P 1'
#
loop_
_entity.id
_entity.type
_entity.pdbx_description
1 polymer ?
#
loop_
_entity_poly.entity_id
_entity_poly.type
_entity_poly.pdbx_seq_one_letter_code
_entity_poly.pdbx_strand_id
1 'polypeptide(L)'
;MAANELLSICAYCMFLIGAARSFRTGGDRVSVRIMACGIGLDAVLALLPMLGITALRSAEPVMNAGIIAGIILGATTWSIFAAALILRAVNKTRLYHALIAAAQVTWFIAYVSFLLGMYKFA
;
A
#
# COMPACT_ATOMS: atom_id res chain seq x y z
N MET A 1 0.28 -19.84 3.06
CA MET A 1 0.48 -18.37 3.01
C MET A 1 0.52 -17.85 4.43
N ALA A 2 1.48 -17.01 4.74
CA ALA A 2 1.59 -16.42 6.08
C ALA A 2 0.47 -15.42 6.33
N ALA A 3 0.09 -15.22 7.61
CA ALA A 3 -0.93 -14.24 7.99
C ALA A 3 -0.57 -12.83 7.49
N ASN A 4 0.71 -12.48 7.49
CA ASN A 4 1.20 -11.21 6.97
C ASN A 4 0.81 -10.98 5.50
N GLU A 5 0.93 -12.01 4.66
CA GLU A 5 0.58 -11.91 3.25
C GLU A 5 -0.92 -11.76 3.04
N LEU A 6 -1.72 -12.52 3.80
CA LEU A 6 -3.18 -12.40 3.75
C LEU A 6 -3.64 -11.02 4.19
N LEU A 7 -3.06 -10.49 5.25
CA LEU A 7 -3.39 -9.15 5.73
C LEU A 7 -2.97 -8.07 4.74
N SER A 8 -1.83 -8.26 4.04
CA SER A 8 -1.39 -7.33 2.99
C SER A 8 -2.37 -7.32 1.82
N ILE A 9 -2.88 -8.48 1.42
CA ILE A 9 -3.91 -8.58 0.38
C ILE A 9 -5.19 -7.87 0.83
N CYS A 10 -5.60 -8.07 2.07
CA CYS A 10 -6.77 -7.37 2.64
C CYS A 10 -6.58 -5.86 2.63
N ALA A 11 -5.39 -5.38 3.01
CA ALA A 11 -5.07 -3.96 2.98
C ALA A 11 -5.19 -3.37 1.58
N TYR A 12 -4.65 -4.07 0.59
CA TYR A 12 -4.73 -3.65 -0.81
C TYR A 12 -6.18 -3.64 -1.31
N CYS A 13 -6.96 -4.67 -0.98
CA CYS A 13 -8.37 -4.74 -1.34
C CYS A 13 -9.17 -3.59 -0.73
N MET A 14 -8.91 -3.25 0.53
CA MET A 14 -9.54 -2.09 1.17
C MET A 14 -9.21 -0.81 0.41
N PHE A 15 -7.96 -0.63 0.03
CA PHE A 15 -7.55 0.53 -0.76
C PHE A 15 -8.28 0.57 -2.10
N LEU A 16 -8.38 -0.56 -2.80
CA LEU A 16 -9.08 -0.64 -4.08
C LEU A 16 -10.57 -0.31 -3.95
N ILE A 17 -11.22 -0.81 -2.90
CA ILE A 17 -12.63 -0.52 -2.64
C ILE A 17 -12.82 0.98 -2.38
N GLY A 18 -11.97 1.56 -1.55
CA GLY A 18 -12.02 3.00 -1.27
C GLY A 18 -11.76 3.83 -2.51
N ALA A 19 -10.79 3.44 -3.34
CA ALA A 19 -10.48 4.13 -4.59
C ALA A 19 -11.64 4.05 -5.58
N ALA A 20 -12.24 2.86 -5.76
CA ALA A 20 -13.39 2.70 -6.64
C ALA A 20 -14.56 3.57 -6.21
N ARG A 21 -14.83 3.63 -4.91
CA ARG A 21 -15.86 4.51 -4.37
C ARG A 21 -15.49 5.98 -4.59
N SER A 22 -14.23 6.35 -4.39
CA SER A 22 -13.77 7.72 -4.60
C SER A 22 -13.96 8.18 -6.04
N PHE A 23 -13.66 7.32 -7.01
CA PHE A 23 -13.89 7.65 -8.43
C PHE A 23 -15.37 7.87 -8.74
N ARG A 24 -16.28 7.20 -8.02
CA ARG A 24 -17.72 7.35 -8.23
C ARG A 24 -18.32 8.53 -7.49
N THR A 25 -17.77 8.90 -6.34
CA THR A 25 -18.35 9.91 -5.45
C THR A 25 -17.60 11.26 -5.49
N GLY A 26 -16.55 11.37 -6.27
CA GLY A 26 -15.73 12.58 -6.32
C GLY A 26 -14.83 12.79 -5.12
N GLY A 27 -14.50 11.71 -4.40
CA GLY A 27 -13.55 11.76 -3.28
C GLY A 27 -14.18 12.10 -1.94
N ASP A 28 -15.28 11.41 -1.59
CA ASP A 28 -15.94 11.63 -0.30
C ASP A 28 -15.07 11.16 0.89
N ARG A 29 -15.47 11.58 2.09
CA ARG A 29 -14.72 11.25 3.31
C ARG A 29 -14.66 9.76 3.59
N VAL A 30 -15.74 9.04 3.30
CA VAL A 30 -15.80 7.59 3.55
C VAL A 30 -14.79 6.87 2.69
N SER A 31 -14.68 7.23 1.40
CA SER A 31 -13.68 6.67 0.49
C SER A 31 -12.26 6.90 1.01
N VAL A 32 -11.95 8.12 1.44
CA VAL A 32 -10.64 8.46 2.00
C VAL A 32 -10.34 7.65 3.25
N ARG A 33 -11.32 7.48 4.14
CA ARG A 33 -11.14 6.68 5.35
C ARG A 33 -10.86 5.22 5.04
N ILE A 34 -11.57 4.64 4.07
CA ILE A 34 -11.35 3.25 3.65
C ILE A 34 -9.93 3.10 3.10
N MET A 35 -9.51 4.00 2.21
CA MET A 35 -8.15 3.98 1.66
C MET A 35 -7.10 4.16 2.74
N ALA A 36 -7.32 5.09 3.67
CA ALA A 36 -6.39 5.35 4.77
C ALA A 36 -6.26 4.13 5.69
N CYS A 37 -7.37 3.44 5.96
CA CYS A 37 -7.31 2.19 6.74
C CYS A 37 -6.48 1.12 6.02
N GLY A 38 -6.65 0.98 4.70
CA GLY A 38 -5.85 0.04 3.92
C GLY A 38 -4.36 0.36 3.98
N ILE A 39 -4.00 1.61 3.74
CA ILE A 39 -2.60 2.06 3.81
C ILE A 39 -2.06 1.95 5.24
N GLY A 40 -2.86 2.30 6.24
CA GLY A 40 -2.47 2.18 7.64
C GLY A 40 -2.17 0.74 8.04
N LEU A 41 -3.00 -0.20 7.60
CA LEU A 41 -2.76 -1.62 7.84
C LEU A 41 -1.46 -2.07 7.16
N ASP A 42 -1.25 -1.66 5.91
CA ASP A 42 -0.01 -1.97 5.19
C ASP A 42 1.21 -1.41 5.92
N ALA A 43 1.14 -0.17 6.40
CA ALA A 43 2.24 0.46 7.13
C ALA A 43 2.54 -0.29 8.43
N VAL A 44 1.52 -0.70 9.18
CA VAL A 44 1.70 -1.49 10.40
C VAL A 44 2.39 -2.81 10.08
N LEU A 45 1.94 -3.51 9.05
CA LEU A 45 2.54 -4.79 8.65
C LEU A 45 3.99 -4.63 8.22
N ALA A 46 4.33 -3.52 7.56
CA ALA A 46 5.70 -3.24 7.14
C ALA A 46 6.61 -2.88 8.33
N LEU A 47 6.08 -2.22 9.35
CA LEU A 47 6.84 -1.78 10.51
C LEU A 47 7.04 -2.87 11.57
N LEU A 48 6.16 -3.87 11.65
CA LEU A 48 6.29 -4.93 12.64
C LEU A 48 7.64 -5.62 12.63
N PRO A 49 8.21 -6.03 11.47
CA PRO A 49 9.53 -6.64 11.46
C PRO A 49 10.65 -5.70 11.92
N MET A 50 10.52 -4.40 11.67
CA MET A 50 11.49 -3.41 12.11
C MET A 50 11.51 -3.27 13.63
N LEU A 51 10.38 -3.56 14.28
CA LEU A 51 10.26 -3.56 15.74
C LEU A 51 10.61 -4.91 16.35
N GLY A 52 11.07 -5.87 15.55
CA GLY A 52 11.41 -7.20 16.02
C GLY A 52 10.22 -8.14 16.19
N ILE A 53 9.02 -7.73 15.75
CA ILE A 53 7.81 -8.54 15.84
C ILE A 53 7.64 -9.32 14.54
N THR A 54 7.94 -10.62 14.57
CA THR A 54 7.91 -11.47 13.38
C THR A 54 6.84 -12.57 13.44
N ALA A 55 5.92 -12.48 14.39
CA ALA A 55 4.91 -13.53 14.62
C ALA A 55 3.98 -13.76 13.42
N LEU A 56 3.78 -12.77 12.57
CA LEU A 56 2.91 -12.87 11.38
C LEU A 56 3.65 -13.37 10.14
N ARG A 57 4.96 -13.62 10.24
CA ARG A 57 5.76 -14.05 9.09
C ARG A 57 6.07 -15.54 9.17
N SER A 58 6.03 -16.20 8.01
CA SER A 58 6.40 -17.61 7.90
C SER A 58 7.92 -17.83 7.89
N ALA A 59 8.69 -16.81 7.51
CA ALA A 59 10.15 -16.86 7.45
C ALA A 59 10.71 -15.46 7.57
N GLU A 60 11.94 -15.33 8.06
CA GLU A 60 12.63 -14.05 8.07
C GLU A 60 12.98 -13.62 6.64
N PRO A 61 12.73 -12.36 6.29
CA PRO A 61 13.08 -11.87 4.96
C PRO A 61 14.61 -11.73 4.85
N VAL A 62 15.16 -12.24 3.75
CA VAL A 62 16.56 -11.99 3.37
C VAL A 62 16.56 -10.72 2.53
N MET A 63 17.42 -9.75 2.88
CA MET A 63 17.52 -8.51 2.09
C MET A 63 18.11 -8.80 0.73
N ASN A 64 17.29 -8.70 -0.30
CA ASN A 64 17.68 -8.83 -1.69
C ASN A 64 17.04 -7.71 -2.52
N ALA A 65 17.33 -7.69 -3.82
CA ALA A 65 16.84 -6.63 -4.70
C ALA A 65 15.30 -6.52 -4.72
N GLY A 66 14.59 -7.64 -4.70
CA GLY A 66 13.14 -7.65 -4.70
C GLY A 66 12.53 -7.04 -3.45
N ILE A 67 13.08 -7.38 -2.28
CA ILE A 67 12.61 -6.84 -0.99
C ILE A 67 12.94 -5.35 -0.89
N ILE A 68 14.15 -4.95 -1.30
CA ILE A 68 14.54 -3.54 -1.27
C ILE A 68 13.63 -2.72 -2.21
N ALA A 69 13.40 -3.22 -3.42
CA ALA A 69 12.50 -2.55 -4.37
C ALA A 69 11.07 -2.44 -3.80
N GLY A 70 10.58 -3.49 -3.15
CA GLY A 70 9.27 -3.47 -2.49
C GLY A 70 9.17 -2.42 -1.39
N ILE A 71 10.21 -2.28 -0.57
CA ILE A 71 10.25 -1.27 0.49
C ILE A 71 10.24 0.15 -0.09
N ILE A 72 11.08 0.40 -1.11
CA ILE A 72 11.17 1.72 -1.75
C ILE A 72 9.85 2.07 -2.42
N LEU A 73 9.27 1.15 -3.17
CA LEU A 73 8.00 1.37 -3.85
C LEU A 73 6.83 1.51 -2.87
N GLY A 74 6.86 0.79 -1.75
CA GLY A 74 5.88 0.95 -0.70
C GLY A 74 5.91 2.34 -0.08
N ALA A 75 7.11 2.84 0.25
CA ALA A 75 7.28 4.19 0.75
C ALA A 75 6.83 5.23 -0.28
N THR A 76 7.10 4.99 -1.56
CA THR A 76 6.64 5.83 -2.66
C THR A 76 5.11 5.87 -2.72
N THR A 77 4.45 4.72 -2.55
CA THR A 77 2.99 4.62 -2.51
C THR A 77 2.41 5.48 -1.39
N TRP A 78 2.98 5.41 -0.19
CA TRP A 78 2.52 6.22 0.94
C TRP A 78 2.69 7.72 0.67
N SER A 79 3.81 8.09 0.04
CA SER A 79 4.08 9.49 -0.33
C SER A 79 3.09 9.99 -1.38
N ILE A 80 2.78 9.17 -2.39
CA ILE A 80 1.79 9.49 -3.42
C ILE A 80 0.40 9.68 -2.78
N PHE A 81 0.02 8.80 -1.86
CA PHE A 81 -1.26 8.91 -1.17
C PHE A 81 -1.33 10.20 -0.34
N ALA A 82 -0.27 10.54 0.39
CA ALA A 82 -0.22 11.78 1.15
C ALA A 82 -0.37 13.01 0.25
N ALA A 83 0.33 13.03 -0.90
CA ALA A 83 0.19 14.09 -1.88
C ALA A 83 -1.23 14.16 -2.45
N ALA A 84 -1.86 13.01 -2.69
CA ALA A 84 -3.23 12.95 -3.16
C ALA A 84 -4.19 13.59 -2.17
N LEU A 85 -4.01 13.34 -0.87
CA LEU A 85 -4.86 13.95 0.17
C LEU A 85 -4.70 15.47 0.22
N ILE A 86 -3.49 15.97 0.00
CA ILE A 86 -3.25 17.42 -0.07
C ILE A 86 -3.99 18.02 -1.26
N LEU A 87 -3.92 17.38 -2.43
CA LEU A 87 -4.64 17.85 -3.62
C LEU A 87 -6.15 17.82 -3.43
N ARG A 88 -6.66 16.79 -2.74
CA ARG A 88 -8.07 16.73 -2.38
C ARG A 88 -8.47 17.91 -1.49
N ALA A 89 -7.65 18.25 -0.50
CA ALA A 89 -7.92 19.34 0.43
C ALA A 89 -7.99 20.70 -0.27
N VAL A 90 -7.27 20.89 -1.38
CA VAL A 90 -7.30 22.12 -2.18
C VAL A 90 -8.24 22.02 -3.39
N ASN A 91 -9.17 21.04 -3.38
CA ASN A 91 -10.20 20.85 -4.39
C ASN A 91 -9.70 20.52 -5.81
N LYS A 92 -8.51 19.94 -5.92
CA LYS A 92 -7.96 19.46 -7.19
C LYS A 92 -8.29 17.98 -7.39
N THR A 93 -9.57 17.69 -7.50
CA THR A 93 -10.09 16.32 -7.55
C THR A 93 -9.52 15.50 -8.69
N ARG A 94 -9.32 16.10 -9.85
CA ARG A 94 -8.77 15.39 -11.02
C ARG A 94 -7.34 14.90 -10.75
N LEU A 95 -6.49 15.75 -10.19
CA LEU A 95 -5.12 15.39 -9.83
C LEU A 95 -5.10 14.40 -8.66
N TYR A 96 -6.01 14.57 -7.69
CA TYR A 96 -6.18 13.63 -6.60
C TYR A 96 -6.47 12.21 -7.14
N HIS A 97 -7.42 12.07 -8.05
CA HIS A 97 -7.74 10.75 -8.62
C HIS A 97 -6.59 10.19 -9.47
N ALA A 98 -5.87 11.05 -10.19
CA ALA A 98 -4.69 10.60 -10.93
C ALA A 98 -3.62 10.02 -10.00
N LEU A 99 -3.37 10.67 -8.87
CA LEU A 99 -2.42 10.17 -7.87
C LEU A 99 -2.91 8.90 -7.18
N ILE A 100 -4.22 8.78 -6.92
CA ILE A 100 -4.79 7.55 -6.36
C ILE A 100 -4.56 6.37 -7.33
N ALA A 101 -4.77 6.59 -8.63
CA ALA A 101 -4.50 5.56 -9.64
C ALA A 101 -3.01 5.20 -9.67
N ALA A 102 -2.13 6.19 -9.60
CA ALA A 102 -0.68 5.98 -9.54
C ALA A 102 -0.29 5.18 -8.29
N ALA A 103 -0.90 5.48 -7.14
CA ALA A 103 -0.65 4.74 -5.91
C ALA A 103 -1.06 3.27 -6.04
N GLN A 104 -2.19 2.99 -6.68
CA GLN A 104 -2.63 1.61 -6.91
C GLN A 104 -1.61 0.82 -7.72
N VAL A 105 -1.14 1.39 -8.81
CA VAL A 105 -0.15 0.72 -9.69
C VAL A 105 1.17 0.54 -8.95
N THR A 106 1.64 1.57 -8.26
CA THR A 106 2.89 1.51 -7.50
C THR A 106 2.83 0.47 -6.40
N TRP A 107 1.72 0.41 -5.67
CA TRP A 107 1.52 -0.58 -4.62
C TRP A 107 1.52 -2.01 -5.19
N PHE A 108 0.84 -2.23 -6.31
CA PHE A 108 0.84 -3.53 -6.96
C PHE A 108 2.26 -3.96 -7.33
N ILE A 109 3.04 -3.08 -7.94
CA ILE A 109 4.43 -3.35 -8.31
C ILE A 109 5.27 -3.61 -7.07
N ALA A 110 5.06 -2.83 -6.00
CA ALA A 110 5.75 -3.02 -4.73
C ALA A 110 5.48 -4.41 -4.16
N TYR A 111 4.22 -4.83 -4.15
CA TYR A 111 3.81 -6.13 -3.63
C TYR A 111 4.43 -7.27 -4.44
N VAL A 112 4.37 -7.19 -5.76
CA VAL A 112 4.98 -8.20 -6.65
C VAL A 112 6.49 -8.27 -6.43
N SER A 113 7.17 -7.13 -6.36
CA SER A 113 8.61 -7.07 -6.10
C SER A 113 8.97 -7.72 -4.77
N PHE A 114 8.17 -7.45 -3.74
CA PHE A 114 8.37 -7.99 -2.41
C PHE A 114 8.20 -9.52 -2.41
N LEU A 115 7.15 -10.02 -3.09
CA LEU A 115 6.93 -11.46 -3.21
C LEU A 115 8.08 -12.16 -3.95
N LEU A 116 8.54 -11.57 -5.05
CA LEU A 116 9.66 -12.12 -5.79
C LEU A 116 10.91 -12.21 -4.92
N GLY A 117 11.16 -11.18 -4.12
CA GLY A 117 12.26 -11.19 -3.16
C GLY A 117 12.10 -12.23 -2.07
N MET A 118 10.92 -12.34 -1.48
CA MET A 118 10.65 -13.29 -0.40
C MET A 118 10.79 -14.74 -0.85
N TYR A 119 10.36 -15.05 -2.07
CA TYR A 119 10.42 -16.41 -2.60
C TYR A 119 11.67 -16.65 -3.46
N LYS A 120 12.63 -15.73 -3.41
CA LYS A 120 13.94 -15.83 -4.07
C LYS A 120 13.88 -16.01 -5.59
N PHE A 121 12.90 -15.36 -6.21
CA PHE A 121 12.81 -15.34 -7.67
C PHE A 121 13.56 -14.14 -8.28
N ALA A 122 14.00 -13.21 -7.45
CA ALA A 122 14.70 -12.01 -7.90
C ALA A 122 16.13 -11.99 -7.41
#